data_d3df65f0fe4aa384e6f3d0a118671b86
#
_entry.id   d3df65f0fe4aa384e6f3d0a118671b86
#
_cell.length_a   1.000
_cell.length_b   1.000
_cell.length_c   1.000
_cell.angle_alpha   90.00
_cell.angle_beta   90.00
_cell.angle_gamma   90.00
#
_symmetry.space_group_name_H-M   'P 1'
#
loop_
_entity.id
_entity.type
_entity.pdbx_description
1 polymer ?
#
loop_
_entity_poly.entity_id
_entity_poly.type
_entity_poly.pdbx_seq_one_letter_code
_entity_poly.pdbx_strand_id
1 'polypeptide(L)'
;MGNRNVSRIQRAMCALMTRRRKHYKTMKKAVFILLIPLLLAAPSRAQVKHADLAGRWYPSSEERLGREIRSYLDAVAPQEINGEIIALISPHAGLAFSGPVAAYGFKAIQNRDIDTVVVVGLSHRKNYDFIAVLDEGEFETPIGNVKIDREITENLIKRNPKIHAYSAAFFGENSIEMQIPFLRMALKDFKIVLVVMGNQSFENSRILGRALYNAFRKKENFLLIASTDLSHYMPYEQAERIDARTIALIKEMDPDKLYRESYMEGHCFMCGYGAVTATMIAAKKLGSDKVRVLKYANSGDIAGDKSRVVGYLSAAFVRGVSDGGQRVPDKKRRTTKGDENMLNEEQKGKMLKLARDSIAHYLKTGRYLEVKEDSPVLNKEMGAFVTLHERGRLRGCIGNIVGRGPFYLTVRDMAVEAATGDPRFPPVTAAEMEDIHIEISALSPLEKIDDPEKIIMGEHGVLVKNGFTSGVYLPQVATEAGWNREEFMNSLCGQKAGMAYDAWKKGKCDIYIFSAKVFAEKEK
;
A
#
# COMPACT_ATOMS: atom_id res chain seq x y z
N MET A 1 -31.60 -36.53 -88.85
CA MET A 1 -30.62 -37.20 -88.00
C MET A 1 -29.58 -36.19 -87.47
N GLY A 2 -29.93 -35.28 -86.57
CA GLY A 2 -29.01 -34.19 -86.20
C GLY A 2 -29.05 -33.77 -84.74
N ASN A 3 -29.92 -34.32 -83.88
CA ASN A 3 -30.13 -33.71 -82.54
C ASN A 3 -29.77 -34.59 -81.33
N ARG A 4 -29.14 -35.75 -81.52
CA ARG A 4 -28.75 -36.62 -80.37
C ARG A 4 -27.28 -36.58 -79.96
N ASN A 5 -26.41 -36.05 -80.82
CA ASN A 5 -24.96 -36.00 -80.51
C ASN A 5 -24.52 -34.77 -79.71
N VAL A 6 -25.26 -33.65 -79.81
CA VAL A 6 -24.94 -32.44 -79.07
C VAL A 6 -25.22 -32.61 -77.57
N SER A 7 -26.22 -33.35 -77.16
CA SER A 7 -26.61 -33.61 -75.78
C SER A 7 -25.64 -34.54 -75.03
N ARG A 8 -24.90 -35.39 -75.75
CA ARG A 8 -23.86 -36.26 -75.13
C ARG A 8 -22.56 -35.55 -74.84
N ILE A 9 -22.14 -34.64 -75.74
CA ILE A 9 -20.90 -33.85 -75.55
C ILE A 9 -21.10 -32.79 -74.41
N GLN A 10 -22.27 -32.15 -74.33
CA GLN A 10 -22.59 -31.22 -73.26
C GLN A 10 -22.65 -31.90 -71.87
N ARG A 11 -23.18 -33.12 -71.78
CA ARG A 11 -23.23 -33.91 -70.54
C ARG A 11 -21.82 -34.39 -70.14
N ALA A 12 -20.97 -34.78 -71.11
CA ALA A 12 -19.62 -35.17 -70.85
C ALA A 12 -18.75 -33.98 -70.39
N MET A 13 -18.90 -32.80 -70.99
CA MET A 13 -18.20 -31.55 -70.52
C MET A 13 -18.68 -31.10 -69.15
N CYS A 14 -19.99 -31.22 -68.85
CA CYS A 14 -20.53 -30.87 -67.55
C CYS A 14 -20.03 -31.82 -66.44
N ALA A 15 -19.87 -33.13 -66.73
CA ALA A 15 -19.30 -34.10 -65.79
C ALA A 15 -17.77 -33.88 -65.53
N LEU A 16 -17.02 -33.47 -66.58
CA LEU A 16 -15.60 -33.13 -66.46
C LEU A 16 -15.39 -31.83 -65.63
N MET A 17 -16.25 -30.84 -65.86
CA MET A 17 -16.14 -29.60 -65.06
C MET A 17 -16.53 -29.78 -63.59
N THR A 18 -17.51 -30.63 -63.28
CA THR A 18 -17.89 -30.96 -61.90
C THR A 18 -16.84 -31.81 -61.20
N ARG A 19 -16.16 -32.73 -61.92
CA ARG A 19 -15.00 -33.47 -61.37
C ARG A 19 -13.80 -32.57 -61.08
N ARG A 20 -13.50 -31.63 -61.99
CA ARG A 20 -12.41 -30.66 -61.75
C ARG A 20 -12.73 -29.71 -60.60
N ARG A 21 -13.97 -29.25 -60.42
CA ARG A 21 -14.38 -28.42 -59.26
C ARG A 21 -14.34 -29.17 -57.93
N LYS A 22 -14.64 -30.48 -57.92
CA LYS A 22 -14.51 -31.29 -56.68
C LYS A 22 -13.04 -31.48 -56.29
N HIS A 23 -12.14 -31.77 -57.24
CA HIS A 23 -10.72 -31.90 -56.96
C HIS A 23 -10.09 -30.58 -56.54
N TYR A 24 -10.49 -29.46 -57.13
CA TYR A 24 -9.98 -28.16 -56.76
C TYR A 24 -10.44 -27.69 -55.36
N LYS A 25 -11.67 -28.02 -54.96
CA LYS A 25 -12.17 -27.77 -53.59
C LYS A 25 -11.51 -28.67 -52.56
N THR A 26 -11.19 -29.91 -52.89
CA THR A 26 -10.49 -30.84 -51.98
C THR A 26 -9.02 -30.46 -51.80
N MET A 27 -8.35 -30.04 -52.87
CA MET A 27 -6.98 -29.51 -52.76
C MET A 27 -6.89 -28.19 -51.98
N LYS A 28 -7.86 -27.25 -52.18
CA LYS A 28 -7.88 -26.03 -51.35
C LYS A 28 -8.13 -26.32 -49.88
N LYS A 29 -8.96 -27.29 -49.51
CA LYS A 29 -9.16 -27.69 -48.11
C LYS A 29 -7.95 -28.43 -47.54
N ALA A 30 -7.24 -29.26 -48.29
CA ALA A 30 -6.03 -29.95 -47.86
C ALA A 30 -4.84 -28.99 -47.69
N VAL A 31 -4.67 -28.01 -48.57
CA VAL A 31 -3.62 -26.99 -48.46
C VAL A 31 -3.92 -26.01 -47.31
N PHE A 32 -5.19 -25.70 -47.02
CA PHE A 32 -5.58 -24.84 -45.90
C PHE A 32 -5.40 -25.54 -44.54
N ILE A 33 -5.61 -26.85 -44.46
CA ILE A 33 -5.46 -27.67 -43.25
C ILE A 33 -3.95 -27.93 -42.95
N LEU A 34 -3.08 -27.96 -43.95
CA LEU A 34 -1.63 -28.16 -43.76
C LEU A 34 -0.87 -26.84 -43.47
N LEU A 35 -1.43 -25.68 -43.81
CA LEU A 35 -0.80 -24.37 -43.53
C LEU A 35 -1.18 -23.79 -42.16
N ILE A 36 -2.29 -24.23 -41.53
CA ILE A 36 -2.72 -23.76 -40.22
C ILE A 36 -1.76 -24.20 -39.07
N PRO A 37 -1.21 -25.44 -39.04
CA PRO A 37 -0.25 -25.81 -38.00
C PRO A 37 1.14 -25.14 -38.16
N LEU A 38 1.50 -24.71 -39.38
CA LEU A 38 2.81 -24.07 -39.61
C LEU A 38 2.81 -22.58 -39.26
N LEU A 39 1.63 -21.93 -39.20
CA LEU A 39 1.49 -20.56 -38.74
C LEU A 39 1.34 -20.42 -37.20
N LEU A 40 1.06 -21.54 -36.52
CA LEU A 40 0.95 -21.58 -35.05
C LEU A 40 2.26 -21.93 -34.34
N ALA A 41 3.32 -22.21 -35.08
CA ALA A 41 4.63 -22.57 -34.55
C ALA A 41 5.73 -21.53 -34.88
N ALA A 42 5.36 -20.28 -35.14
CA ALA A 42 6.36 -19.21 -35.06
C ALA A 42 6.76 -19.11 -33.58
N PRO A 43 8.05 -19.27 -33.22
CA PRO A 43 8.48 -19.01 -31.86
C PRO A 43 8.04 -17.57 -31.53
N SER A 44 7.22 -17.40 -30.51
CA SER A 44 6.91 -16.08 -30.00
C SER A 44 8.26 -15.48 -29.63
N ARG A 45 8.73 -14.48 -30.36
CA ARG A 45 9.90 -13.72 -29.96
C ARG A 45 9.59 -13.22 -28.55
N ALA A 46 10.40 -13.62 -27.58
CA ALA A 46 10.26 -13.10 -26.23
C ALA A 46 10.15 -11.59 -26.32
N GLN A 47 9.08 -11.04 -25.80
CA GLN A 47 8.85 -9.59 -25.85
C GLN A 47 9.93 -8.93 -24.98
N VAL A 48 10.75 -8.08 -25.60
CA VAL A 48 11.81 -7.36 -24.88
C VAL A 48 11.32 -5.96 -24.58
N LYS A 49 11.24 -5.59 -23.28
CA LYS A 49 11.03 -4.22 -22.85
C LYS A 49 12.37 -3.49 -22.88
N HIS A 50 12.52 -2.56 -23.80
CA HIS A 50 13.74 -1.78 -23.97
C HIS A 50 13.97 -0.78 -22.84
N ALA A 51 15.24 -0.42 -22.61
CA ALA A 51 15.70 0.59 -21.67
C ALA A 51 15.41 1.99 -22.21
N ASP A 52 14.31 2.60 -21.80
CA ASP A 52 13.85 3.91 -22.32
C ASP A 52 14.64 5.10 -21.76
N LEU A 53 15.27 4.96 -20.58
CA LEU A 53 15.97 6.02 -19.86
C LEU A 53 17.49 6.01 -20.05
N ALA A 54 18.02 4.98 -20.71
CA ALA A 54 19.43 4.87 -21.05
C ALA A 54 19.90 6.09 -21.88
N GLY A 55 21.04 6.64 -21.53
CA GLY A 55 21.59 7.86 -22.14
C GLY A 55 21.00 9.17 -21.64
N ARG A 56 19.96 9.14 -20.77
CA ARG A 56 19.34 10.34 -20.17
C ARG A 56 19.37 10.34 -18.66
N TRP A 57 18.98 9.25 -18.00
CA TRP A 57 18.94 9.10 -16.55
C TRP A 57 20.13 8.32 -16.01
N TYR A 58 20.74 7.52 -16.85
CA TYR A 58 21.97 6.76 -16.60
C TYR A 58 22.71 6.52 -17.95
N PRO A 59 24.02 6.18 -17.92
CA PRO A 59 24.78 5.92 -19.14
C PRO A 59 24.21 4.80 -20.01
N SER A 60 24.16 5.01 -21.34
CA SER A 60 23.75 3.98 -22.31
C SER A 60 24.88 2.98 -22.66
N SER A 61 26.13 3.28 -22.33
CA SER A 61 27.27 2.40 -22.54
C SER A 61 27.39 1.40 -21.39
N GLU A 62 27.48 0.11 -21.71
CA GLU A 62 27.72 -0.98 -20.76
C GLU A 62 28.89 -0.66 -19.82
N GLU A 63 30.02 -0.29 -20.41
CA GLU A 63 31.27 -0.03 -19.68
C GLU A 63 31.11 1.17 -18.71
N ARG A 64 30.50 2.28 -19.16
CA ARG A 64 30.30 3.47 -18.31
C ARG A 64 29.32 3.20 -17.19
N LEU A 65 28.18 2.58 -17.50
CA LEU A 65 27.15 2.25 -16.51
C LEU A 65 27.70 1.27 -15.47
N GLY A 66 28.39 0.20 -15.93
CA GLY A 66 28.98 -0.79 -15.05
C GLY A 66 30.06 -0.19 -14.13
N ARG A 67 30.92 0.71 -14.64
CA ARG A 67 31.92 1.41 -13.81
C ARG A 67 31.25 2.33 -12.78
N GLU A 68 30.25 3.09 -13.19
CA GLU A 68 29.57 4.05 -12.31
C GLU A 68 28.84 3.35 -11.16
N ILE A 69 28.03 2.33 -11.46
CA ILE A 69 27.34 1.55 -10.41
C ILE A 69 28.36 0.84 -9.49
N ARG A 70 29.41 0.27 -10.05
CA ARG A 70 30.47 -0.37 -9.26
C ARG A 70 31.13 0.62 -8.30
N SER A 71 31.44 1.84 -8.76
CA SER A 71 32.03 2.87 -7.92
C SER A 71 31.13 3.22 -6.73
N TYR A 72 29.80 3.28 -6.92
CA TYR A 72 28.85 3.51 -5.83
C TYR A 72 28.80 2.34 -4.86
N LEU A 73 28.77 1.09 -5.37
CA LEU A 73 28.74 -0.11 -4.53
C LEU A 73 30.04 -0.28 -3.72
N ASP A 74 31.19 0.05 -4.30
CA ASP A 74 32.50 -0.07 -3.66
C ASP A 74 32.73 1.03 -2.60
N ALA A 75 32.10 2.19 -2.75
CA ALA A 75 32.12 3.26 -1.77
C ALA A 75 31.32 2.93 -0.49
N VAL A 76 30.45 1.92 -0.53
CA VAL A 76 29.64 1.50 0.64
C VAL A 76 30.41 0.49 1.46
N ALA A 77 30.76 0.84 2.70
CA ALA A 77 31.30 -0.10 3.67
C ALA A 77 30.31 -1.23 3.98
N PRO A 78 30.77 -2.49 4.15
CA PRO A 78 29.89 -3.59 4.55
C PRO A 78 29.11 -3.23 5.82
N GLN A 79 27.80 -3.44 5.78
CA GLN A 79 26.93 -3.22 6.95
C GLN A 79 26.48 -4.56 7.49
N GLU A 80 26.68 -4.79 8.78
CA GLU A 80 26.10 -5.94 9.45
C GLU A 80 24.59 -5.77 9.60
N ILE A 81 23.82 -6.60 8.93
CA ILE A 81 22.38 -6.67 9.07
C ILE A 81 22.03 -7.99 9.73
N ASN A 82 21.77 -7.91 11.04
CA ASN A 82 21.33 -9.08 11.83
C ASN A 82 19.90 -9.43 11.45
N GLY A 83 19.74 -10.48 10.65
CA GLY A 83 18.47 -10.98 10.15
C GLY A 83 18.41 -11.09 8.64
N GLU A 84 17.26 -11.58 8.17
CA GLU A 84 16.96 -11.75 6.75
C GLU A 84 16.31 -10.49 6.19
N ILE A 85 16.83 -9.98 5.09
CA ILE A 85 16.20 -8.86 4.37
C ILE A 85 15.04 -9.41 3.55
N ILE A 86 13.82 -8.99 3.88
CA ILE A 86 12.59 -9.35 3.16
C ILE A 86 12.27 -8.33 2.09
N ALA A 87 12.53 -7.04 2.38
CA ALA A 87 12.29 -5.98 1.41
C ALA A 87 13.28 -4.82 1.57
N LEU A 88 13.39 -4.02 0.50
CA LEU A 88 14.14 -2.75 0.48
C LEU A 88 13.22 -1.59 0.13
N ILE A 89 13.59 -0.40 0.58
CA ILE A 89 13.20 0.88 -0.01
C ILE A 89 14.41 1.38 -0.78
N SER A 90 14.20 1.83 -2.03
CA SER A 90 15.27 2.34 -2.89
C SER A 90 14.79 3.57 -3.67
N PRO A 91 15.59 4.64 -3.79
CA PRO A 91 15.24 5.82 -4.56
C PRO A 91 15.37 5.58 -6.08
N HIS A 92 14.76 6.47 -6.89
CA HIS A 92 14.68 6.31 -8.34
C HIS A 92 14.89 7.59 -9.17
N ALA A 93 15.51 8.60 -8.59
CA ALA A 93 15.99 9.75 -9.36
C ALA A 93 17.14 9.35 -10.30
N GLY A 94 17.60 10.26 -11.15
CA GLY A 94 18.73 10.01 -12.05
C GLY A 94 19.96 9.45 -11.30
N LEU A 95 20.68 8.54 -11.94
CA LEU A 95 21.74 7.73 -11.32
C LEU A 95 22.78 8.58 -10.58
N ALA A 96 23.19 9.72 -11.15
CA ALA A 96 24.16 10.62 -10.53
C ALA A 96 23.68 11.23 -9.21
N PHE A 97 22.36 11.28 -8.95
CA PHE A 97 21.77 11.85 -7.73
C PHE A 97 21.40 10.77 -6.72
N SER A 98 20.55 9.82 -7.12
CA SER A 98 20.06 8.79 -6.20
C SER A 98 20.96 7.57 -6.08
N GLY A 99 21.84 7.33 -7.06
CA GLY A 99 22.73 6.15 -7.09
C GLY A 99 23.60 5.97 -5.85
N PRO A 100 24.25 7.02 -5.32
CA PRO A 100 25.04 6.93 -4.07
C PRO A 100 24.24 6.46 -2.87
N VAL A 101 22.92 6.72 -2.81
CA VAL A 101 22.04 6.28 -1.74
C VAL A 101 21.46 4.89 -2.02
N ALA A 102 21.02 4.64 -3.25
CA ALA A 102 20.51 3.33 -3.68
C ALA A 102 21.55 2.22 -3.44
N ALA A 103 22.82 2.51 -3.70
CA ALA A 103 23.93 1.58 -3.51
C ALA A 103 23.97 0.91 -2.13
N TYR A 104 23.52 1.56 -1.07
CA TYR A 104 23.49 0.97 0.28
C TYR A 104 22.54 -0.24 0.36
N GLY A 105 21.37 -0.16 -0.25
CA GLY A 105 20.41 -1.26 -0.30
C GLY A 105 20.93 -2.41 -1.16
N PHE A 106 21.45 -2.09 -2.35
CA PHE A 106 21.97 -3.11 -3.26
C PHE A 106 23.27 -3.76 -2.74
N LYS A 107 24.13 -3.03 -2.03
CA LYS A 107 25.28 -3.59 -1.32
C LYS A 107 24.87 -4.58 -0.24
N ALA A 108 23.80 -4.29 0.48
CA ALA A 108 23.29 -5.16 1.55
C ALA A 108 22.77 -6.51 1.05
N ILE A 109 22.41 -6.60 -0.23
CA ILE A 109 21.93 -7.83 -0.88
C ILE A 109 22.97 -8.43 -1.84
N GLN A 110 24.12 -7.80 -2.00
CA GLN A 110 25.15 -8.24 -2.97
C GLN A 110 25.57 -9.69 -2.72
N ASN A 111 25.58 -10.50 -3.77
CA ASN A 111 25.90 -11.93 -3.75
C ASN A 111 24.99 -12.80 -2.88
N ARG A 112 23.81 -12.32 -2.48
CA ARG A 112 22.80 -13.18 -1.85
C ARG A 112 22.15 -14.07 -2.90
N ASP A 113 21.71 -15.23 -2.45
CA ASP A 113 20.94 -16.18 -3.27
C ASP A 113 19.48 -15.72 -3.29
N ILE A 114 19.08 -15.05 -4.38
CA ILE A 114 17.74 -14.49 -4.61
C ILE A 114 17.26 -14.93 -5.98
N ASP A 115 16.21 -15.74 -6.01
CA ASP A 115 15.63 -16.28 -7.26
C ASP A 115 14.69 -15.28 -7.94
N THR A 116 13.93 -14.53 -7.14
CA THR A 116 12.93 -13.59 -7.67
C THR A 116 12.96 -12.26 -6.91
N VAL A 117 13.06 -11.17 -7.67
CA VAL A 117 12.94 -9.80 -7.14
C VAL A 117 11.67 -9.15 -7.64
N VAL A 118 10.84 -8.63 -6.72
CA VAL A 118 9.68 -7.81 -7.06
C VAL A 118 10.03 -6.34 -6.92
N VAL A 119 9.86 -5.56 -7.98
CA VAL A 119 10.01 -4.10 -7.94
C VAL A 119 8.63 -3.47 -8.00
N VAL A 120 8.25 -2.76 -6.95
CA VAL A 120 6.99 -2.03 -6.84
C VAL A 120 7.28 -0.54 -6.98
N GLY A 121 6.78 0.05 -8.05
CA GLY A 121 6.87 1.49 -8.32
C GLY A 121 5.49 2.13 -8.49
N LEU A 122 5.49 3.36 -8.97
CA LEU A 122 4.29 4.14 -9.24
C LEU A 122 4.29 4.62 -10.69
N SER A 123 3.14 5.07 -11.18
CA SER A 123 3.07 5.69 -12.50
C SER A 123 3.26 7.20 -12.41
N HIS A 124 4.37 7.71 -12.94
CA HIS A 124 4.63 9.15 -13.10
C HIS A 124 3.97 9.73 -14.34
N ARG A 125 3.49 8.91 -15.26
CA ARG A 125 3.08 9.35 -16.61
C ARG A 125 1.60 9.23 -16.89
N LYS A 126 0.92 8.26 -16.29
CA LYS A 126 -0.49 7.96 -16.58
C LYS A 126 -1.23 7.64 -15.29
N ASN A 127 -2.43 8.18 -15.18
CA ASN A 127 -3.34 7.82 -14.10
C ASN A 127 -4.33 6.76 -14.59
N TYR A 128 -4.37 5.61 -13.93
CA TYR A 128 -5.31 4.52 -14.16
C TYR A 128 -5.64 3.83 -12.82
N ASP A 129 -6.86 3.34 -12.68
CA ASP A 129 -7.36 2.81 -11.39
C ASP A 129 -7.12 1.30 -11.25
N PHE A 130 -5.89 0.86 -11.52
CA PHE A 130 -5.47 -0.52 -11.33
C PHE A 130 -3.96 -0.62 -11.06
N ILE A 131 -3.50 -1.84 -10.81
CA ILE A 131 -2.10 -2.19 -10.61
C ILE A 131 -1.62 -2.89 -11.87
N ALA A 132 -0.65 -2.30 -12.57
CA ALA A 132 -0.06 -2.84 -13.78
C ALA A 132 1.09 -3.78 -13.46
N VAL A 133 1.19 -4.89 -14.18
CA VAL A 133 2.33 -5.80 -14.16
C VAL A 133 2.83 -6.05 -15.58
N LEU A 134 4.14 -6.27 -15.72
CA LEU A 134 4.73 -6.76 -16.97
C LEU A 134 4.71 -8.28 -16.92
N ASP A 135 3.95 -8.92 -17.81
CA ASP A 135 3.53 -10.31 -17.64
C ASP A 135 4.48 -11.34 -18.26
N GLU A 136 5.28 -10.95 -19.25
CA GLU A 136 6.22 -11.88 -19.90
C GLU A 136 7.39 -11.15 -20.55
N GLY A 137 8.39 -11.94 -20.97
CA GLY A 137 9.54 -11.47 -21.74
C GLY A 137 10.76 -11.16 -20.87
N GLU A 138 11.52 -10.15 -21.31
CA GLU A 138 12.74 -9.70 -20.66
C GLU A 138 12.74 -8.17 -20.56
N PHE A 139 13.41 -7.64 -19.55
CA PHE A 139 13.74 -6.22 -19.45
C PHE A 139 15.19 -6.01 -19.84
N GLU A 140 15.40 -5.17 -20.87
CA GLU A 140 16.73 -4.83 -21.37
C GLU A 140 17.41 -3.78 -20.48
N THR A 141 18.71 -3.96 -20.26
CA THR A 141 19.58 -2.91 -19.73
C THR A 141 20.90 -2.90 -20.51
N PRO A 142 21.65 -1.80 -20.54
CA PRO A 142 22.96 -1.77 -21.19
C PRO A 142 23.95 -2.83 -20.67
N ILE A 143 23.75 -3.34 -19.46
CA ILE A 143 24.60 -4.34 -18.79
C ILE A 143 23.95 -5.74 -18.73
N GLY A 144 23.00 -6.00 -19.63
CA GLY A 144 22.35 -7.30 -19.83
C GLY A 144 20.87 -7.31 -19.46
N ASN A 145 20.16 -8.28 -20.04
CA ASN A 145 18.71 -8.45 -19.86
C ASN A 145 18.40 -9.18 -18.56
N VAL A 146 17.18 -8.96 -18.06
CA VAL A 146 16.62 -9.68 -16.90
C VAL A 146 15.27 -10.28 -17.29
N LYS A 147 15.09 -11.57 -17.02
CA LYS A 147 13.85 -12.29 -17.35
C LYS A 147 12.71 -11.92 -16.39
N ILE A 148 11.52 -11.78 -16.94
CA ILE A 148 10.29 -11.64 -16.15
C ILE A 148 9.94 -13.00 -15.51
N ASP A 149 9.60 -13.01 -14.24
CA ASP A 149 9.05 -14.19 -13.57
C ASP A 149 7.55 -14.34 -13.92
N ARG A 150 7.32 -15.00 -15.04
CA ARG A 150 5.99 -15.21 -15.58
C ARG A 150 5.06 -15.95 -14.59
N GLU A 151 5.59 -16.97 -13.90
CA GLU A 151 4.80 -17.78 -12.95
C GLU A 151 4.20 -16.90 -11.84
N ILE A 152 5.04 -16.07 -11.23
CA ILE A 152 4.61 -15.17 -10.15
C ILE A 152 3.68 -14.09 -10.70
N THR A 153 4.01 -13.51 -11.85
CA THR A 153 3.19 -12.46 -12.47
C THR A 153 1.79 -12.96 -12.82
N GLU A 154 1.68 -14.12 -13.47
CA GLU A 154 0.37 -14.74 -13.75
C GLU A 154 -0.42 -15.05 -12.47
N ASN A 155 0.27 -15.49 -11.41
CA ASN A 155 -0.36 -15.74 -10.12
C ASN A 155 -0.95 -14.46 -9.50
N LEU A 156 -0.25 -13.33 -9.62
CA LEU A 156 -0.78 -12.03 -9.15
C LEU A 156 -2.03 -11.62 -9.94
N ILE A 157 -1.99 -11.72 -11.27
CA ILE A 157 -3.13 -11.38 -12.16
C ILE A 157 -4.36 -12.24 -11.85
N LYS A 158 -4.18 -13.56 -11.77
CA LYS A 158 -5.29 -14.51 -11.56
C LYS A 158 -6.00 -14.33 -10.23
N ARG A 159 -5.34 -13.73 -9.24
CA ARG A 159 -5.87 -13.64 -7.87
C ARG A 159 -6.66 -12.38 -7.58
N ASN A 160 -6.52 -11.33 -8.37
CA ASN A 160 -7.21 -10.09 -8.11
C ASN A 160 -7.52 -9.31 -9.39
N PRO A 161 -8.79 -8.92 -9.61
CA PRO A 161 -9.22 -8.18 -10.81
C PRO A 161 -8.66 -6.74 -10.90
N LYS A 162 -8.03 -6.23 -9.86
CA LYS A 162 -7.32 -4.93 -9.87
C LYS A 162 -5.87 -5.05 -10.35
N ILE A 163 -5.36 -6.26 -10.61
CA ILE A 163 -3.99 -6.49 -11.10
C ILE A 163 -4.08 -6.95 -12.56
N HIS A 164 -3.54 -6.15 -13.46
CA HIS A 164 -3.64 -6.38 -14.91
C HIS A 164 -2.27 -6.43 -15.59
N ALA A 165 -2.13 -7.29 -16.60
CA ALA A 165 -1.05 -7.16 -17.56
C ALA A 165 -1.23 -5.86 -18.35
N TYR A 166 -0.27 -4.94 -18.24
CA TYR A 166 -0.34 -3.66 -18.94
C TYR A 166 1.04 -3.09 -19.22
N SER A 167 1.66 -3.54 -20.31
CA SER A 167 3.03 -3.19 -20.70
C SER A 167 3.25 -1.67 -20.91
N ALA A 168 2.21 -0.95 -21.35
CA ALA A 168 2.29 0.50 -21.55
C ALA A 168 2.55 1.31 -20.26
N ALA A 169 2.38 0.72 -19.07
CA ALA A 169 2.73 1.35 -17.80
C ALA A 169 4.24 1.51 -17.59
N PHE A 170 5.02 0.66 -18.24
CA PHE A 170 6.48 0.56 -18.08
C PHE A 170 7.26 1.43 -19.07
N PHE A 171 6.58 2.10 -20.00
CA PHE A 171 7.24 2.92 -20.99
C PHE A 171 7.79 4.21 -20.37
N GLY A 172 9.12 4.31 -20.29
CA GLY A 172 9.84 5.44 -19.71
C GLY A 172 9.54 5.67 -18.22
N GLU A 173 9.13 4.64 -17.47
CA GLU A 173 8.83 4.74 -16.05
C GLU A 173 10.08 4.53 -15.19
N ASN A 174 10.56 5.64 -14.62
CA ASN A 174 11.81 5.67 -13.84
C ASN A 174 11.71 4.91 -12.52
N SER A 175 10.54 4.86 -11.87
CA SER A 175 10.39 4.13 -10.61
C SER A 175 10.70 2.64 -10.73
N ILE A 176 10.61 2.09 -11.93
CA ILE A 176 10.97 0.71 -12.23
C ILE A 176 12.38 0.61 -12.82
N GLU A 177 12.64 1.34 -13.90
CA GLU A 177 13.83 1.17 -14.72
C GLU A 177 15.12 1.46 -13.95
N MET A 178 15.10 2.45 -13.03
CA MET A 178 16.28 2.82 -12.25
C MET A 178 16.78 1.73 -11.28
N GLN A 179 15.93 0.76 -10.92
CA GLN A 179 16.31 -0.32 -10.00
C GLN A 179 17.08 -1.45 -10.69
N ILE A 180 16.80 -1.68 -12.00
CA ILE A 180 17.23 -2.89 -12.69
C ILE A 180 18.75 -2.95 -12.94
N PRO A 181 19.43 -1.86 -13.33
CA PRO A 181 20.89 -1.88 -13.47
C PRO A 181 21.62 -2.22 -12.17
N PHE A 182 21.16 -1.71 -11.03
CA PHE A 182 21.73 -2.06 -9.73
C PHE A 182 21.53 -3.55 -9.41
N LEU A 183 20.34 -4.09 -9.67
CA LEU A 183 20.05 -5.52 -9.49
C LEU A 183 20.99 -6.40 -10.33
N ARG A 184 21.22 -6.02 -11.59
CA ARG A 184 22.15 -6.75 -12.48
C ARG A 184 23.58 -6.76 -11.97
N MET A 185 24.00 -5.72 -11.25
CA MET A 185 25.33 -5.65 -10.65
C MET A 185 25.44 -6.34 -9.29
N ALA A 186 24.33 -6.40 -8.53
CA ALA A 186 24.32 -6.97 -7.19
C ALA A 186 24.05 -8.48 -7.15
N LEU A 187 23.23 -8.99 -8.08
CA LEU A 187 22.75 -10.38 -8.12
C LEU A 187 23.22 -11.08 -9.41
N LYS A 188 23.29 -12.41 -9.37
CA LYS A 188 23.73 -13.23 -10.54
C LYS A 188 22.53 -13.71 -11.35
N ASP A 189 21.93 -14.81 -10.95
CA ASP A 189 20.83 -15.47 -11.65
C ASP A 189 19.52 -15.23 -10.91
N PHE A 190 18.69 -14.33 -11.44
CA PHE A 190 17.40 -13.98 -10.84
C PHE A 190 16.39 -13.60 -11.93
N LYS A 191 15.11 -13.65 -11.56
CA LYS A 191 14.00 -13.14 -12.35
C LYS A 191 13.38 -11.94 -11.67
N ILE A 192 12.65 -11.12 -12.43
CA ILE A 192 11.96 -9.95 -11.89
C ILE A 192 10.45 -10.03 -12.09
N VAL A 193 9.73 -9.47 -11.12
CA VAL A 193 8.31 -9.12 -11.22
C VAL A 193 8.21 -7.61 -11.12
N LEU A 194 7.72 -6.97 -12.16
CA LEU A 194 7.62 -5.52 -12.22
C LEU A 194 6.18 -5.08 -12.00
N VAL A 195 5.97 -4.18 -11.07
CA VAL A 195 4.64 -3.71 -10.65
C VAL A 195 4.62 -2.19 -10.62
N VAL A 196 3.68 -1.58 -11.36
CA VAL A 196 3.45 -0.13 -11.36
C VAL A 196 2.04 0.15 -10.82
N MET A 197 1.95 0.94 -9.77
CA MET A 197 0.68 1.38 -9.21
C MET A 197 0.20 2.63 -9.96
N GLY A 198 -0.88 2.51 -10.73
CA GLY A 198 -1.48 3.65 -11.43
C GLY A 198 -2.20 4.59 -10.48
N ASN A 199 -2.97 4.01 -9.57
CA ASN A 199 -3.58 4.69 -8.44
C ASN A 199 -3.01 4.11 -7.14
N GLN A 200 -2.38 4.95 -6.35
CA GLN A 200 -1.75 4.58 -5.09
C GLN A 200 -2.74 4.63 -3.90
N SER A 201 -4.03 4.37 -4.11
CA SER A 201 -5.01 4.31 -3.02
C SER A 201 -4.62 3.28 -1.96
N PHE A 202 -5.12 3.48 -0.73
CA PHE A 202 -4.88 2.52 0.35
C PHE A 202 -5.44 1.14 0.02
N GLU A 203 -6.60 1.10 -0.66
CA GLU A 203 -7.19 -0.13 -1.16
C GLU A 203 -6.23 -0.87 -2.10
N ASN A 204 -5.72 -0.20 -3.14
CA ASN A 204 -4.76 -0.81 -4.06
C ASN A 204 -3.47 -1.23 -3.36
N SER A 205 -3.00 -0.45 -2.37
CA SER A 205 -1.83 -0.83 -1.55
C SER A 205 -2.11 -2.10 -0.72
N ARG A 206 -3.30 -2.23 -0.12
CA ARG A 206 -3.71 -3.44 0.61
C ARG A 206 -3.88 -4.65 -0.31
N ILE A 207 -4.49 -4.47 -1.48
CA ILE A 207 -4.64 -5.51 -2.51
C ILE A 207 -3.27 -6.04 -2.90
N LEU A 208 -2.36 -5.15 -3.30
CA LEU A 208 -1.01 -5.53 -3.72
C LEU A 208 -0.23 -6.19 -2.58
N GLY A 209 -0.24 -5.62 -1.39
CA GLY A 209 0.46 -6.16 -0.23
C GLY A 209 -0.02 -7.57 0.15
N ARG A 210 -1.34 -7.83 0.08
CA ARG A 210 -1.90 -9.17 0.30
C ARG A 210 -1.54 -10.13 -0.84
N ALA A 211 -1.56 -9.67 -2.10
CA ALA A 211 -1.20 -10.49 -3.25
C ALA A 211 0.27 -10.91 -3.19
N LEU A 212 1.19 -10.00 -2.86
CA LEU A 212 2.61 -10.29 -2.66
C LEU A 212 2.82 -11.26 -1.50
N TYR A 213 2.21 -11.03 -0.34
CA TYR A 213 2.27 -12.00 0.76
C TYR A 213 1.84 -13.41 0.32
N ASN A 214 0.70 -13.53 -0.38
CA ASN A 214 0.20 -14.83 -0.82
C ASN A 214 1.10 -15.50 -1.85
N ALA A 215 1.78 -14.72 -2.71
CA ALA A 215 2.72 -15.24 -3.69
C ALA A 215 4.01 -15.78 -3.04
N PHE A 216 4.48 -15.12 -1.97
CA PHE A 216 5.80 -15.40 -1.38
C PHE A 216 5.79 -16.11 -0.03
N ARG A 217 4.65 -16.24 0.67
CA ARG A 217 4.58 -16.87 2.01
C ARG A 217 5.10 -18.31 2.11
N LYS A 218 5.27 -19.00 0.99
CA LYS A 218 5.81 -20.37 0.89
C LYS A 218 7.09 -20.44 0.05
N LYS A 219 7.61 -19.30 -0.39
CA LYS A 219 8.85 -19.21 -1.16
C LYS A 219 9.98 -18.72 -0.26
N GLU A 220 11.16 -19.15 -0.60
CA GLU A 220 12.44 -18.69 -0.05
C GLU A 220 13.18 -17.91 -1.16
N ASN A 221 14.29 -17.30 -0.87
CA ASN A 221 15.16 -16.64 -1.85
C ASN A 221 14.46 -15.58 -2.71
N PHE A 222 13.69 -14.70 -2.09
CA PHE A 222 13.03 -13.59 -2.78
C PHE A 222 13.36 -12.24 -2.13
N LEU A 223 13.12 -11.17 -2.88
CA LEU A 223 13.27 -9.81 -2.41
C LEU A 223 12.12 -8.95 -2.93
N LEU A 224 11.56 -8.11 -2.07
CA LEU A 224 10.64 -7.04 -2.48
C LEU A 224 11.39 -5.70 -2.48
N ILE A 225 11.13 -4.83 -3.45
CA ILE A 225 11.69 -3.48 -3.49
C ILE A 225 10.54 -2.48 -3.65
N ALA A 226 10.39 -1.58 -2.69
CA ALA A 226 9.57 -0.40 -2.82
C ALA A 226 10.41 0.74 -3.40
N SER A 227 10.07 1.20 -4.57
CA SER A 227 10.77 2.26 -5.28
C SER A 227 10.12 3.62 -4.99
N THR A 228 10.85 4.52 -4.32
CA THR A 228 10.36 5.85 -3.96
C THR A 228 11.48 6.84 -3.69
N ASP A 229 11.34 8.07 -4.16
CA ASP A 229 12.05 9.21 -3.60
C ASP A 229 11.22 9.81 -2.47
N LEU A 230 11.85 10.59 -1.56
CA LEU A 230 11.19 11.28 -0.47
C LEU A 230 10.70 12.67 -0.91
N SER A 231 10.92 13.74 -0.11
CA SER A 231 10.45 15.08 -0.42
C SER A 231 11.02 15.63 -1.73
N HIS A 232 10.26 16.50 -2.40
CA HIS A 232 10.62 17.05 -3.70
C HIS A 232 10.65 18.58 -3.68
N TYR A 233 11.74 19.14 -4.22
CA TYR A 233 11.90 20.55 -4.55
C TYR A 233 11.70 21.54 -3.40
N MET A 234 11.97 21.11 -2.18
CA MET A 234 11.95 21.94 -0.97
C MET A 234 13.34 22.50 -0.67
N PRO A 235 13.44 23.62 0.07
CA PRO A 235 14.70 24.07 0.67
C PRO A 235 15.28 22.97 1.56
N TYR A 236 16.61 22.86 1.58
CA TYR A 236 17.37 21.78 2.24
C TYR A 236 16.89 21.46 3.66
N GLU A 237 16.86 22.45 4.56
CA GLU A 237 16.47 22.23 5.95
C GLU A 237 14.99 21.80 6.11
N GLN A 238 14.12 22.27 5.22
CA GLN A 238 12.72 21.85 5.24
C GLN A 238 12.59 20.40 4.77
N ALA A 239 13.31 20.03 3.71
CA ALA A 239 13.36 18.66 3.21
C ALA A 239 13.86 17.70 4.30
N GLU A 240 14.97 18.02 5.00
CA GLU A 240 15.50 17.19 6.07
C GLU A 240 14.48 16.94 7.19
N ARG A 241 13.75 17.97 7.63
CA ARG A 241 12.73 17.82 8.69
C ARG A 241 11.59 16.89 8.24
N ILE A 242 11.10 17.07 7.04
CA ILE A 242 9.99 16.28 6.48
C ILE A 242 10.44 14.84 6.23
N ASP A 243 11.60 14.65 5.64
CA ASP A 243 12.15 13.33 5.36
C ASP A 243 12.45 12.55 6.64
N ALA A 244 12.96 13.22 7.68
CA ALA A 244 13.17 12.62 9.00
C ALA A 244 11.85 12.10 9.59
N ARG A 245 10.74 12.85 9.46
CA ARG A 245 9.40 12.41 9.88
C ARG A 245 8.93 11.21 9.05
N THR A 246 9.06 11.26 7.72
CA THR A 246 8.71 10.17 6.83
C THR A 246 9.47 8.88 7.19
N ILE A 247 10.77 9.00 7.45
CA ILE A 247 11.62 7.87 7.87
C ILE A 247 11.17 7.32 9.23
N ALA A 248 10.78 8.18 10.16
CA ALA A 248 10.25 7.75 11.47
C ALA A 248 8.97 6.91 11.29
N LEU A 249 8.03 7.35 10.46
CA LEU A 249 6.81 6.61 10.14
C LEU A 249 7.08 5.25 9.48
N ILE A 250 8.05 5.21 8.57
CA ILE A 250 8.46 3.94 7.94
C ILE A 250 9.02 2.97 9.00
N LYS A 251 9.81 3.47 9.97
CA LYS A 251 10.38 2.66 11.06
C LYS A 251 9.34 2.10 12.03
N GLU A 252 8.21 2.75 12.19
CA GLU A 252 7.11 2.25 13.02
C GLU A 252 6.45 1.00 12.43
N MET A 253 6.64 0.74 11.14
CA MET A 253 6.05 -0.41 10.45
C MET A 253 4.52 -0.48 10.58
N ASP A 254 3.87 0.67 10.65
CA ASP A 254 2.41 0.77 10.60
C ASP A 254 1.97 1.28 9.21
N PRO A 255 1.49 0.38 8.32
CA PRO A 255 1.12 0.76 6.97
C PRO A 255 -0.12 1.66 6.91
N ASP A 256 -1.05 1.52 7.86
CA ASP A 256 -2.26 2.34 7.94
C ASP A 256 -1.88 3.78 8.31
N LYS A 257 -1.03 3.94 9.31
CA LYS A 257 -0.52 5.24 9.73
C LYS A 257 0.33 5.89 8.65
N LEU A 258 1.29 5.15 8.09
CA LEU A 258 2.15 5.65 7.01
C LEU A 258 1.34 6.17 5.83
N TYR A 259 0.34 5.40 5.37
CA TYR A 259 -0.51 5.81 4.26
C TYR A 259 -1.32 7.07 4.59
N ARG A 260 -1.98 7.09 5.74
CA ARG A 260 -2.81 8.22 6.18
C ARG A 260 -2.01 9.51 6.22
N GLU A 261 -0.86 9.51 6.89
CA GLU A 261 -0.02 10.70 7.00
C GLU A 261 0.62 11.10 5.66
N SER A 262 0.96 10.14 4.80
CA SER A 262 1.52 10.44 3.47
C SER A 262 0.52 11.05 2.51
N TYR A 263 -0.75 10.64 2.58
CA TYR A 263 -1.77 11.00 1.59
C TYR A 263 -2.81 11.98 2.11
N MET A 264 -3.34 11.72 3.34
CA MET A 264 -4.50 12.45 3.87
C MET A 264 -4.11 13.76 4.58
N GLU A 265 -2.94 13.81 5.18
CA GLU A 265 -2.53 14.91 6.05
C GLU A 265 -1.39 15.77 5.50
N GLY A 266 -0.77 15.33 4.41
CA GLY A 266 0.29 16.07 3.73
C GLY A 266 1.57 16.26 4.58
N HIS A 267 1.75 15.46 5.62
CA HIS A 267 2.89 15.57 6.54
C HIS A 267 4.10 14.73 6.13
N CYS A 268 3.88 13.78 5.24
CA CYS A 268 4.87 12.85 4.76
C CYS A 268 4.97 12.98 3.25
N PHE A 269 6.12 13.33 2.76
CA PHE A 269 6.33 13.53 1.34
C PHE A 269 7.22 12.43 0.76
N MET A 270 6.61 11.53 0.02
CA MET A 270 7.28 10.56 -0.84
C MET A 270 6.42 10.26 -2.05
N CYS A 271 7.04 10.12 -3.23
CA CYS A 271 6.28 9.87 -4.45
C CYS A 271 5.64 8.48 -4.46
N GLY A 272 6.33 7.47 -3.93
CA GLY A 272 5.90 6.07 -3.89
C GLY A 272 5.18 5.64 -2.61
N TYR A 273 4.36 6.50 -2.00
CA TYR A 273 3.69 6.19 -0.72
C TYR A 273 2.85 4.91 -0.78
N GLY A 274 2.15 4.66 -1.88
CA GLY A 274 1.39 3.43 -2.08
C GLY A 274 2.28 2.20 -2.27
N ALA A 275 3.38 2.34 -3.02
CA ALA A 275 4.36 1.26 -3.23
C ALA A 275 5.03 0.87 -1.91
N VAL A 276 5.45 1.84 -1.08
CA VAL A 276 6.04 1.60 0.24
C VAL A 276 5.02 0.96 1.17
N THR A 277 3.78 1.46 1.20
CA THR A 277 2.68 0.90 2.02
C THR A 277 2.40 -0.56 1.63
N ALA A 278 2.27 -0.87 0.33
CA ALA A 278 2.01 -2.23 -0.14
C ALA A 278 3.16 -3.19 0.22
N THR A 279 4.39 -2.74 0.01
CA THR A 279 5.59 -3.53 0.35
C THR A 279 5.70 -3.74 1.86
N MET A 280 5.42 -2.73 2.68
CA MET A 280 5.40 -2.84 4.14
C MET A 280 4.35 -3.84 4.62
N ILE A 281 3.12 -3.82 4.06
CA ILE A 281 2.07 -4.80 4.36
C ILE A 281 2.55 -6.22 4.06
N ALA A 282 3.18 -6.44 2.90
CA ALA A 282 3.71 -7.74 2.53
C ALA A 282 4.86 -8.17 3.44
N ALA A 283 5.86 -7.33 3.64
CA ALA A 283 7.05 -7.61 4.46
C ALA A 283 6.67 -7.94 5.90
N LYS A 284 5.77 -7.17 6.51
CA LYS A 284 5.26 -7.41 7.86
C LYS A 284 4.56 -8.77 7.98
N LYS A 285 3.70 -9.13 7.01
CA LYS A 285 3.05 -10.45 6.95
C LYS A 285 4.03 -11.60 6.69
N LEU A 286 5.14 -11.34 6.00
CA LEU A 286 6.22 -12.28 5.73
C LEU A 286 7.20 -12.39 6.92
N GLY A 287 6.92 -11.70 8.03
CA GLY A 287 7.65 -11.82 9.30
C GLY A 287 8.71 -10.75 9.53
N SER A 288 8.79 -9.69 8.70
CA SER A 288 9.64 -8.56 9.03
C SER A 288 9.12 -7.86 10.29
N ASP A 289 10.01 -7.63 11.24
CA ASP A 289 9.72 -7.07 12.56
C ASP A 289 10.37 -5.71 12.80
N LYS A 290 11.28 -5.29 11.91
CA LYS A 290 11.98 -4.00 12.02
C LYS A 290 12.39 -3.45 10.66
N VAL A 291 12.56 -2.13 10.62
CA VAL A 291 13.18 -1.42 9.49
C VAL A 291 14.54 -0.89 9.92
N ARG A 292 15.56 -1.18 9.11
CA ARG A 292 16.88 -0.60 9.24
C ARG A 292 17.11 0.44 8.17
N VAL A 293 17.28 1.69 8.55
CA VAL A 293 17.74 2.75 7.64
C VAL A 293 19.22 2.49 7.33
N LEU A 294 19.52 2.36 6.04
CA LEU A 294 20.88 2.10 5.56
C LEU A 294 21.58 3.39 5.17
N LYS A 295 20.86 4.30 4.51
CA LYS A 295 21.34 5.63 4.13
C LYS A 295 20.16 6.56 3.86
N TYR A 296 20.30 7.79 4.31
CA TYR A 296 19.54 8.94 3.86
C TYR A 296 20.53 10.01 3.38
N ALA A 297 20.17 10.69 2.30
CA ALA A 297 20.77 11.94 1.83
C ALA A 297 19.76 12.64 0.91
N ASN A 298 20.01 13.87 0.54
CA ASN A 298 19.24 14.58 -0.47
C ASN A 298 20.13 15.06 -1.62
N SER A 299 19.53 15.57 -2.70
CA SER A 299 20.27 16.02 -3.87
C SER A 299 21.24 17.18 -3.57
N GLY A 300 21.00 17.96 -2.51
CA GLY A 300 21.91 19.01 -2.04
C GLY A 300 23.18 18.46 -1.43
N ASP A 301 23.13 17.29 -0.77
CA ASP A 301 24.30 16.59 -0.26
C ASP A 301 25.17 16.02 -1.38
N ILE A 302 24.54 15.64 -2.49
CA ILE A 302 25.21 14.98 -3.62
C ILE A 302 25.75 15.99 -4.63
N ALA A 303 24.98 17.02 -4.98
CA ALA A 303 25.27 17.98 -6.06
C ALA A 303 25.57 19.40 -5.56
N GLY A 304 25.39 19.69 -4.28
CA GLY A 304 25.73 20.96 -3.65
C GLY A 304 24.66 22.04 -3.68
N ASP A 305 23.69 22.01 -4.59
CA ASP A 305 22.58 22.98 -4.62
C ASP A 305 21.55 22.64 -3.54
N LYS A 306 21.43 23.52 -2.55
CA LYS A 306 20.55 23.39 -1.39
C LYS A 306 19.24 24.18 -1.51
N SER A 307 19.03 24.87 -2.61
CA SER A 307 17.86 25.74 -2.79
C SER A 307 16.56 24.92 -2.99
N ARG A 308 16.66 23.79 -3.70
CA ARG A 308 15.53 22.91 -4.03
C ARG A 308 16.02 21.46 -4.14
N VAL A 309 15.85 20.70 -3.09
CA VAL A 309 16.39 19.33 -3.02
C VAL A 309 15.31 18.25 -3.18
N VAL A 310 15.76 17.03 -3.49
CA VAL A 310 14.96 15.80 -3.48
C VAL A 310 15.60 14.85 -2.47
N GLY A 311 14.78 14.30 -1.57
CA GLY A 311 15.23 13.35 -0.55
C GLY A 311 15.33 11.92 -1.08
N TYR A 312 16.34 11.18 -0.63
CA TYR A 312 16.61 9.80 -1.02
C TYR A 312 16.79 8.92 0.20
N LEU A 313 16.15 7.76 0.21
CA LEU A 313 16.23 6.79 1.29
C LEU A 313 16.59 5.40 0.76
N SER A 314 17.58 4.77 1.40
CA SER A 314 17.79 3.34 1.33
C SER A 314 17.52 2.72 2.69
N ALA A 315 16.59 1.76 2.77
CA ALA A 315 16.22 1.09 4.01
C ALA A 315 15.88 -0.38 3.75
N ALA A 316 16.06 -1.23 4.76
CA ALA A 316 15.76 -2.65 4.71
C ALA A 316 14.69 -3.04 5.73
N PHE A 317 13.69 -3.79 5.28
CA PHE A 317 12.75 -4.52 6.13
C PHE A 317 13.37 -5.86 6.51
N VAL A 318 13.62 -6.08 7.78
CA VAL A 318 14.41 -7.21 8.27
C VAL A 318 13.54 -8.11 9.14
N ARG A 319 13.68 -9.41 8.94
CA ARG A 319 13.15 -10.45 9.82
C ARG A 319 14.27 -10.91 10.73
N GLY A 320 14.07 -10.80 12.05
CA GLY A 320 15.05 -11.26 13.03
C GLY A 320 15.35 -12.76 12.90
N VAL A 321 16.59 -13.17 13.15
CA VAL A 321 16.93 -14.60 13.29
C VAL A 321 16.44 -15.02 14.68
N SER A 322 15.43 -15.90 14.74
CA SER A 322 15.13 -16.63 15.96
C SER A 322 16.22 -17.68 16.14
N ASP A 323 16.88 -17.72 17.29
CA ASP A 323 17.78 -18.83 17.66
C ASP A 323 16.99 -20.15 17.58
N GLY A 324 17.35 -20.99 16.59
CA GLY A 324 16.75 -22.30 16.35
C GLY A 324 15.68 -22.30 15.27
N GLY A 325 16.06 -22.78 14.09
CA GLY A 325 15.26 -22.88 12.87
C GLY A 325 13.93 -23.61 13.03
N GLN A 326 12.91 -22.88 13.43
CA GLN A 326 11.50 -23.24 13.24
C GLN A 326 10.74 -21.96 12.88
N ARG A 327 10.02 -21.98 11.74
CA ARG A 327 8.96 -21.02 11.46
C ARG A 327 8.08 -20.94 12.69
N VAL A 328 8.10 -19.82 13.41
CA VAL A 328 7.15 -19.58 14.47
C VAL A 328 5.78 -19.48 13.80
N PRO A 329 4.85 -20.40 14.07
CA PRO A 329 3.45 -20.20 13.72
C PRO A 329 3.01 -18.92 14.42
N ASP A 330 2.16 -18.18 13.79
CA ASP A 330 1.51 -16.96 14.24
C ASP A 330 1.32 -16.98 15.77
N LYS A 331 2.32 -16.46 16.51
CA LYS A 331 2.16 -16.32 17.95
C LYS A 331 1.13 -15.23 18.12
N LYS A 332 -0.05 -15.64 18.55
CA LYS A 332 -1.03 -14.80 19.19
C LYS A 332 -0.31 -13.64 19.87
N ARG A 333 -0.57 -12.44 19.36
CA ARG A 333 -0.22 -11.17 19.96
C ARG A 333 -0.34 -11.32 21.49
N ARG A 334 0.77 -11.21 22.21
CA ARG A 334 0.70 -11.09 23.66
C ARG A 334 -0.11 -9.83 23.92
N THR A 335 -1.35 -10.01 24.27
CA THR A 335 -2.19 -8.97 24.82
C THR A 335 -1.51 -8.46 26.07
N THR A 336 -1.16 -7.19 26.09
CA THR A 336 -0.85 -6.50 27.35
C THR A 336 -2.12 -6.52 28.21
N LYS A 337 -1.98 -6.53 29.53
CA LYS A 337 -3.10 -6.61 30.50
C LYS A 337 -4.24 -5.58 30.31
N GLY A 338 -4.06 -4.61 29.41
CA GLY A 338 -5.10 -3.64 28.99
C GLY A 338 -6.00 -4.13 27.86
N ASP A 339 -5.58 -5.13 27.06
CA ASP A 339 -6.35 -5.65 25.91
C ASP A 339 -7.47 -6.63 26.32
N GLU A 340 -7.42 -7.21 27.49
CA GLU A 340 -8.43 -8.19 27.97
C GLU A 340 -9.80 -7.57 28.28
N ASN A 341 -9.91 -6.25 28.35
CA ASN A 341 -11.16 -5.53 28.65
C ASN A 341 -11.86 -4.91 27.43
N MET A 342 -11.32 -5.08 26.22
CA MET A 342 -11.86 -4.53 24.98
C MET A 342 -12.64 -5.59 24.18
N LEU A 343 -13.47 -5.13 23.24
CA LEU A 343 -14.40 -5.93 22.44
C LEU A 343 -13.69 -7.10 21.70
N ASN A 344 -14.26 -8.28 21.78
CA ASN A 344 -13.87 -9.41 20.94
C ASN A 344 -14.44 -9.28 19.51
N GLU A 345 -14.06 -10.17 18.59
CA GLU A 345 -14.46 -10.09 17.18
C GLU A 345 -15.98 -10.27 16.97
N GLU A 346 -16.64 -11.06 17.79
CA GLU A 346 -18.11 -11.22 17.76
C GLU A 346 -18.80 -9.92 18.17
N GLN A 347 -18.35 -9.29 19.26
CA GLN A 347 -18.89 -8.03 19.76
C GLN A 347 -18.68 -6.88 18.77
N LYS A 348 -17.51 -6.83 18.10
CA LYS A 348 -17.27 -5.86 17.03
C LYS A 348 -18.24 -6.06 15.85
N GLY A 349 -18.42 -7.31 15.41
CA GLY A 349 -19.39 -7.64 14.36
C GLY A 349 -20.83 -7.24 14.72
N LYS A 350 -21.24 -7.47 15.98
CA LYS A 350 -22.55 -7.03 16.49
C LYS A 350 -22.69 -5.50 16.42
N MET A 351 -21.66 -4.74 16.79
CA MET A 351 -21.71 -3.28 16.78
C MET A 351 -21.74 -2.70 15.37
N LEU A 352 -21.00 -3.26 14.43
CA LEU A 352 -21.05 -2.86 13.02
C LEU A 352 -22.44 -3.11 12.42
N LYS A 353 -22.99 -4.31 12.70
CA LYS A 353 -24.37 -4.63 12.28
C LYS A 353 -25.39 -3.69 12.91
N LEU A 354 -25.29 -3.41 14.20
CA LEU A 354 -26.17 -2.49 14.90
C LEU A 354 -26.11 -1.08 14.29
N ALA A 355 -24.92 -0.56 13.99
CA ALA A 355 -24.74 0.74 13.36
C ALA A 355 -25.45 0.79 11.99
N ARG A 356 -25.26 -0.21 11.14
CA ARG A 356 -25.89 -0.31 9.82
C ARG A 356 -27.41 -0.40 9.91
N ASP A 357 -27.91 -1.30 10.76
CA ASP A 357 -29.36 -1.50 10.97
C ASP A 357 -30.01 -0.23 11.52
N SER A 358 -29.31 0.51 12.39
CA SER A 358 -29.81 1.76 12.99
C SER A 358 -29.95 2.87 11.95
N ILE A 359 -28.95 3.04 11.08
CA ILE A 359 -29.02 4.00 9.97
C ILE A 359 -30.18 3.64 9.05
N ALA A 360 -30.25 2.38 8.59
CA ALA A 360 -31.28 1.92 7.66
C ALA A 360 -32.70 2.08 8.26
N HIS A 361 -32.86 1.76 9.55
CA HIS A 361 -34.14 1.94 10.25
C HIS A 361 -34.53 3.42 10.34
N TYR A 362 -33.58 4.29 10.72
CA TYR A 362 -33.84 5.71 10.84
C TYR A 362 -34.18 6.36 9.50
N LEU A 363 -33.44 6.05 8.45
CA LEU A 363 -33.75 6.56 7.10
C LEU A 363 -35.12 6.14 6.59
N LYS A 364 -35.62 4.99 7.03
CA LYS A 364 -36.96 4.49 6.66
C LYS A 364 -38.08 5.05 7.51
N THR A 365 -37.85 5.28 8.82
CA THR A 365 -38.93 5.53 9.79
C THR A 365 -38.85 6.88 10.48
N GLY A 366 -37.72 7.57 10.45
CA GLY A 366 -37.43 8.78 11.24
C GLY A 366 -37.27 8.50 12.73
N ARG A 367 -37.15 7.25 13.17
CA ARG A 367 -37.05 6.87 14.57
C ARG A 367 -35.83 6.04 14.85
N TYR A 368 -35.27 6.17 16.06
CA TYR A 368 -34.17 5.33 16.49
C TYR A 368 -34.59 3.86 16.63
N LEU A 369 -33.70 2.95 16.29
CA LEU A 369 -33.94 1.51 16.44
C LEU A 369 -34.01 1.14 17.93
N GLU A 370 -35.08 0.49 18.34
CA GLU A 370 -35.16 -0.09 19.68
C GLU A 370 -34.37 -1.40 19.71
N VAL A 371 -33.42 -1.48 20.63
CA VAL A 371 -32.51 -2.63 20.75
C VAL A 371 -32.19 -2.88 22.22
N LYS A 372 -32.04 -4.16 22.58
CA LYS A 372 -31.54 -4.61 23.87
C LYS A 372 -30.29 -5.48 23.64
N GLU A 373 -29.32 -5.34 24.52
CA GLU A 373 -28.08 -6.10 24.47
C GLU A 373 -27.76 -6.59 25.90
N ASP A 374 -27.49 -7.88 26.03
CA ASP A 374 -27.25 -8.52 27.33
C ASP A 374 -25.76 -8.66 27.69
N SER A 375 -24.86 -8.39 26.72
CA SER A 375 -23.41 -8.47 26.93
C SER A 375 -22.94 -7.45 27.97
N PRO A 376 -22.32 -7.88 29.09
CA PRO A 376 -21.83 -6.96 30.12
C PRO A 376 -20.82 -5.93 29.57
N VAL A 377 -20.03 -6.30 28.57
CA VAL A 377 -19.03 -5.41 27.95
C VAL A 377 -19.70 -4.32 27.10
N LEU A 378 -20.74 -4.69 26.33
CA LEU A 378 -21.48 -3.75 25.49
C LEU A 378 -22.42 -2.84 26.30
N ASN A 379 -22.70 -3.20 27.54
CA ASN A 379 -23.47 -2.40 28.49
C ASN A 379 -22.61 -1.43 29.32
N LYS A 380 -21.27 -1.49 29.20
CA LYS A 380 -20.40 -0.49 29.84
C LYS A 380 -20.61 0.88 29.22
N GLU A 381 -20.46 1.91 30.04
CA GLU A 381 -20.42 3.29 29.55
C GLU A 381 -19.09 3.54 28.85
N MET A 382 -19.13 3.71 27.53
CA MET A 382 -17.98 3.93 26.68
C MET A 382 -18.31 4.95 25.59
N GLY A 383 -17.31 5.77 25.23
CA GLY A 383 -17.40 6.65 24.08
C GLY A 383 -17.30 5.89 22.75
N ALA A 384 -17.85 6.44 21.70
CA ALA A 384 -17.72 5.91 20.35
C ALA A 384 -17.71 7.03 19.30
N PHE A 385 -16.95 6.82 18.23
CA PHE A 385 -17.14 7.52 16.96
C PHE A 385 -17.63 6.53 15.92
N VAL A 386 -18.57 6.95 15.10
CA VAL A 386 -18.99 6.21 13.91
C VAL A 386 -18.62 7.03 12.69
N THR A 387 -17.84 6.42 11.79
CA THR A 387 -17.39 7.02 10.55
C THR A 387 -18.00 6.28 9.38
N LEU A 388 -18.57 7.02 8.46
CA LEU A 388 -19.15 6.50 7.22
C LEU A 388 -18.25 6.88 6.05
N HIS A 389 -17.91 5.90 5.23
CA HIS A 389 -17.21 6.10 4.00
C HIS A 389 -18.09 5.68 2.82
N GLU A 390 -18.14 6.47 1.77
CA GLU A 390 -18.74 6.13 0.50
C GLU A 390 -17.63 5.99 -0.54
N ARG A 391 -17.47 4.81 -1.12
CA ARG A 391 -16.42 4.52 -2.12
C ARG A 391 -15.03 5.00 -1.66
N GLY A 392 -14.72 4.74 -0.39
CA GLY A 392 -13.45 5.11 0.24
C GLY A 392 -13.29 6.58 0.63
N ARG A 393 -14.32 7.43 0.43
CA ARG A 393 -14.32 8.84 0.84
C ARG A 393 -15.13 9.04 2.10
N LEU A 394 -14.68 9.95 2.98
CA LEU A 394 -15.45 10.31 4.15
C LEU A 394 -16.83 10.84 3.73
N ARG A 395 -17.91 10.27 4.31
CA ARG A 395 -19.29 10.62 4.04
C ARG A 395 -20.04 11.13 5.28
N GLY A 396 -19.48 10.88 6.46
CA GLY A 396 -19.96 11.37 7.74
C GLY A 396 -19.13 10.82 8.89
N CYS A 397 -18.97 11.58 9.97
CA CYS A 397 -18.25 11.12 11.16
C CYS A 397 -18.71 11.92 12.38
N ILE A 398 -19.40 11.27 13.31
CA ILE A 398 -19.85 11.84 14.57
C ILE A 398 -19.54 10.89 15.72
N GLY A 399 -19.23 11.44 16.90
CA GLY A 399 -18.94 10.64 18.08
C GLY A 399 -19.01 11.40 19.38
N ASN A 400 -19.06 10.65 20.47
CA ASN A 400 -18.95 11.13 21.83
C ASN A 400 -17.74 10.51 22.52
N ILE A 401 -16.93 11.34 23.16
CA ILE A 401 -15.76 10.88 23.93
C ILE A 401 -16.17 10.17 25.21
N VAL A 402 -17.24 10.67 25.84
CA VAL A 402 -17.84 10.04 27.03
C VAL A 402 -19.15 9.41 26.60
N GLY A 403 -19.36 8.16 26.92
CA GLY A 403 -20.64 7.50 26.75
C GLY A 403 -21.71 8.21 27.54
N ARG A 404 -22.93 8.29 27.01
CA ARG A 404 -24.10 8.78 27.71
C ARG A 404 -25.04 7.63 28.12
N GLY A 405 -24.45 6.46 28.34
CA GLY A 405 -25.14 5.22 28.65
C GLY A 405 -24.40 4.02 28.07
N PRO A 406 -25.06 2.87 27.92
CA PRO A 406 -24.48 1.67 27.36
C PRO A 406 -23.79 1.89 26.00
N PHE A 407 -22.64 1.27 25.79
CA PHE A 407 -21.85 1.43 24.57
C PHE A 407 -22.63 1.12 23.29
N TYR A 408 -23.47 0.07 23.31
CA TYR A 408 -24.29 -0.26 22.14
C TYR A 408 -25.28 0.83 21.78
N LEU A 409 -25.83 1.58 22.77
CA LEU A 409 -26.69 2.73 22.51
C LEU A 409 -25.88 3.92 21.98
N THR A 410 -24.68 4.14 22.50
CA THR A 410 -23.76 5.15 21.96
C THR A 410 -23.45 4.89 20.48
N VAL A 411 -23.17 3.64 20.12
CA VAL A 411 -22.93 3.26 18.71
C VAL A 411 -24.18 3.47 17.86
N ARG A 412 -25.37 3.05 18.34
CA ARG A 412 -26.66 3.26 17.66
C ARG A 412 -26.88 4.74 17.31
N ASP A 413 -26.73 5.58 18.32
CA ASP A 413 -27.02 7.01 18.19
C ASP A 413 -25.99 7.71 17.31
N MET A 414 -24.69 7.44 17.51
CA MET A 414 -23.63 8.05 16.71
C MET A 414 -23.67 7.57 15.25
N ALA A 415 -24.18 6.38 14.97
CA ALA A 415 -24.38 5.90 13.60
C ALA A 415 -25.43 6.72 12.86
N VAL A 416 -26.56 6.99 13.52
CA VAL A 416 -27.63 7.84 12.97
C VAL A 416 -27.12 9.27 12.79
N GLU A 417 -26.46 9.83 13.80
CA GLU A 417 -25.93 11.20 13.74
C GLU A 417 -24.83 11.34 12.65
N ALA A 418 -23.97 10.35 12.46
CA ALA A 418 -22.98 10.36 11.38
C ALA A 418 -23.63 10.36 9.99
N ALA A 419 -24.80 9.71 9.85
CA ALA A 419 -25.54 9.63 8.60
C ALA A 419 -26.39 10.88 8.32
N THR A 420 -26.90 11.56 9.36
CA THR A 420 -27.96 12.57 9.18
C THR A 420 -27.66 13.91 9.85
N GLY A 421 -26.76 13.96 10.83
CA GLY A 421 -26.45 15.11 11.68
C GLY A 421 -25.06 15.72 11.49
N ASP A 422 -24.21 15.17 10.61
CA ASP A 422 -22.90 15.75 10.32
C ASP A 422 -23.04 17.00 9.45
N PRO A 423 -22.73 18.22 9.96
CA PRO A 423 -22.98 19.46 9.23
C PRO A 423 -22.10 19.64 7.97
N ARG A 424 -21.09 18.80 7.77
CA ARG A 424 -20.20 18.84 6.60
C ARG A 424 -20.83 18.19 5.36
N PHE A 425 -21.86 17.37 5.54
CA PHE A 425 -22.47 16.56 4.49
C PHE A 425 -24.00 16.64 4.52
N PRO A 426 -24.68 16.52 3.37
CA PRO A 426 -26.12 16.32 3.36
C PRO A 426 -26.47 14.96 3.99
N PRO A 427 -27.68 14.77 4.54
CA PRO A 427 -28.12 13.47 5.07
C PRO A 427 -27.93 12.34 4.06
N VAL A 428 -27.47 11.19 4.54
CA VAL A 428 -27.33 9.97 3.74
C VAL A 428 -28.71 9.51 3.27
N THR A 429 -28.80 9.05 2.03
CA THR A 429 -30.03 8.49 1.46
C THR A 429 -30.05 6.97 1.58
N ALA A 430 -31.25 6.36 1.49
CA ALA A 430 -31.37 4.90 1.51
C ALA A 430 -30.64 4.21 0.34
N ALA A 431 -30.52 4.88 -0.81
CA ALA A 431 -29.81 4.35 -1.97
C ALA A 431 -28.29 4.29 -1.76
N GLU A 432 -27.74 5.27 -1.01
CA GLU A 432 -26.28 5.30 -0.72
C GLU A 432 -25.85 4.19 0.25
N MET A 433 -26.78 3.59 1.01
CA MET A 433 -26.46 2.59 2.04
C MET A 433 -25.76 1.33 1.48
N GLU A 434 -25.92 1.01 0.21
CA GLU A 434 -25.21 -0.11 -0.43
C GLU A 434 -23.72 0.18 -0.63
N ASP A 435 -23.37 1.45 -0.86
CA ASP A 435 -22.01 1.93 -1.08
C ASP A 435 -21.34 2.44 0.20
N ILE A 436 -22.10 2.59 1.31
CA ILE A 436 -21.57 3.01 2.62
C ILE A 436 -20.80 1.86 3.27
N HIS A 437 -19.62 2.18 3.75
CA HIS A 437 -18.78 1.35 4.61
C HIS A 437 -18.65 2.00 5.98
N ILE A 438 -18.93 1.23 7.03
CA ILE A 438 -19.00 1.72 8.42
C ILE A 438 -17.73 1.32 9.17
N GLU A 439 -17.13 2.31 9.84
CA GLU A 439 -16.04 2.16 10.79
C GLU A 439 -16.46 2.67 12.17
N ILE A 440 -16.07 1.97 13.23
CA ILE A 440 -16.36 2.33 14.62
C ILE A 440 -15.05 2.45 15.39
N SER A 441 -14.85 3.60 16.06
CA SER A 441 -13.81 3.79 17.06
C SER A 441 -14.42 3.65 18.44
N ALA A 442 -14.18 2.54 19.14
CA ALA A 442 -14.61 2.33 20.52
C ALA A 442 -13.56 2.91 21.46
N LEU A 443 -13.98 3.81 22.34
CA LEU A 443 -13.11 4.45 23.33
C LEU A 443 -13.19 3.70 24.65
N SER A 444 -12.03 3.47 25.31
CA SER A 444 -12.03 2.93 26.66
C SER A 444 -12.69 3.93 27.65
N PRO A 445 -13.18 3.46 28.80
CA PRO A 445 -13.57 4.37 29.87
C PRO A 445 -12.44 5.35 30.19
N LEU A 446 -12.82 6.57 30.58
CA LEU A 446 -11.87 7.59 31.03
C LEU A 446 -11.20 7.15 32.34
N GLU A 447 -9.89 7.17 32.36
CA GLU A 447 -9.08 6.95 33.55
C GLU A 447 -8.47 8.27 34.04
N LYS A 448 -8.82 8.68 35.26
CA LYS A 448 -8.21 9.88 35.87
C LYS A 448 -6.77 9.58 36.27
N ILE A 449 -5.85 10.45 35.90
CA ILE A 449 -4.43 10.36 36.27
C ILE A 449 -3.99 11.61 37.01
N ASP A 450 -3.13 11.41 38.01
CA ASP A 450 -2.50 12.50 38.77
C ASP A 450 -1.08 12.83 38.25
N ASP A 451 -0.50 11.89 37.48
CA ASP A 451 0.84 12.02 36.92
C ASP A 451 0.79 12.07 35.38
N PRO A 452 1.09 13.21 34.75
CA PRO A 452 1.12 13.34 33.31
C PRO A 452 2.13 12.43 32.59
N GLU A 453 3.16 11.90 33.32
CA GLU A 453 4.10 10.94 32.75
C GLU A 453 3.46 9.60 32.35
N LYS A 454 2.29 9.29 32.90
CA LYS A 454 1.47 8.12 32.51
C LYS A 454 0.85 8.24 31.12
N ILE A 455 0.85 9.42 30.51
CA ILE A 455 0.34 9.62 29.15
C ILE A 455 1.33 8.96 28.17
N ILE A 456 0.88 7.92 27.48
CA ILE A 456 1.63 7.30 26.39
C ILE A 456 1.23 7.99 25.11
N MET A 457 2.17 8.76 24.55
CA MET A 457 1.93 9.56 23.35
C MET A 457 1.62 8.65 22.17
N GLY A 458 0.52 8.93 21.47
CA GLY A 458 0.05 8.13 20.34
C GLY A 458 -0.82 6.91 20.70
N GLU A 459 -0.85 6.51 22.00
CA GLU A 459 -1.74 5.44 22.47
C GLU A 459 -2.90 5.99 23.28
N HIS A 460 -2.64 7.04 24.09
CA HIS A 460 -3.66 7.66 24.91
C HIS A 460 -4.22 8.95 24.27
N GLY A 461 -5.54 9.01 24.14
CA GLY A 461 -6.24 10.28 24.07
C GLY A 461 -6.30 10.91 25.46
N VAL A 462 -6.35 12.24 25.50
CA VAL A 462 -6.35 12.98 26.77
C VAL A 462 -7.52 13.97 26.80
N LEU A 463 -8.28 13.93 27.90
CA LEU A 463 -9.27 14.93 28.25
C LEU A 463 -8.74 15.74 29.45
N VAL A 464 -8.69 17.06 29.32
CA VAL A 464 -8.47 17.97 30.46
C VAL A 464 -9.77 18.67 30.82
N LYS A 465 -10.02 18.83 32.13
CA LYS A 465 -11.24 19.45 32.63
C LYS A 465 -10.97 20.35 33.84
N ASN A 466 -11.56 21.55 33.83
CA ASN A 466 -11.61 22.43 35.00
C ASN A 466 -12.98 23.12 35.05
N GLY A 467 -13.81 22.68 36.00
CA GLY A 467 -15.19 23.15 36.10
C GLY A 467 -15.99 22.90 34.82
N PHE A 468 -16.42 23.99 34.17
CA PHE A 468 -17.21 23.92 32.92
C PHE A 468 -16.33 23.92 31.65
N THR A 469 -15.05 24.19 31.75
CA THR A 469 -14.14 24.17 30.61
C THR A 469 -13.50 22.80 30.46
N SER A 470 -13.43 22.32 29.22
CA SER A 470 -12.77 21.06 28.91
C SER A 470 -12.22 21.08 27.49
N GLY A 471 -11.17 20.31 27.28
CA GLY A 471 -10.59 20.08 25.97
C GLY A 471 -10.16 18.62 25.85
N VAL A 472 -10.22 18.09 24.64
CA VAL A 472 -9.86 16.71 24.37
C VAL A 472 -9.07 16.61 23.09
N TYR A 473 -8.05 15.78 23.12
CA TYR A 473 -7.38 15.26 21.94
C TYR A 473 -7.46 13.74 21.91
N LEU A 474 -7.70 13.21 20.71
CA LEU A 474 -7.65 11.78 20.45
C LEU A 474 -6.17 11.30 20.45
N PRO A 475 -5.91 10.00 20.61
CA PRO A 475 -4.54 9.48 20.68
C PRO A 475 -3.64 9.93 19.53
N GLN A 476 -4.21 10.01 18.32
CA GLN A 476 -3.50 10.34 17.10
C GLN A 476 -3.03 11.80 17.03
N VAL A 477 -3.71 12.74 17.70
CA VAL A 477 -3.39 14.19 17.59
C VAL A 477 -1.97 14.51 17.99
N ALA A 478 -1.45 13.85 19.02
CA ALA A 478 -0.08 14.06 19.48
C ALA A 478 0.94 13.63 18.40
N THR A 479 0.68 12.51 17.78
CA THR A 479 1.54 11.94 16.73
C THR A 479 1.39 12.69 15.41
N GLU A 480 0.19 13.14 15.08
CA GLU A 480 -0.12 13.96 13.90
C GLU A 480 0.58 15.32 13.95
N ALA A 481 0.55 15.97 15.10
CA ALA A 481 1.20 17.26 15.30
C ALA A 481 2.72 17.17 15.53
N GLY A 482 3.25 15.96 15.74
CA GLY A 482 4.66 15.76 16.10
C GLY A 482 5.03 16.35 17.45
N TRP A 483 4.03 16.52 18.34
CA TRP A 483 4.22 17.13 19.62
C TRP A 483 4.80 16.14 20.64
N ASN A 484 5.76 16.64 21.42
CA ASN A 484 6.11 15.99 22.67
C ASN A 484 4.96 16.17 23.69
N ARG A 485 5.06 15.50 24.84
CA ARG A 485 4.00 15.58 25.86
C ARG A 485 3.75 17.02 26.34
N GLU A 486 4.78 17.83 26.48
CA GLU A 486 4.66 19.21 26.91
C GLU A 486 3.90 20.06 25.88
N GLU A 487 4.27 19.99 24.62
CA GLU A 487 3.62 20.70 23.51
C GLU A 487 2.15 20.27 23.37
N PHE A 488 1.91 18.96 23.44
CA PHE A 488 0.55 18.38 23.38
C PHE A 488 -0.34 18.90 24.53
N MET A 489 0.14 18.82 25.77
CA MET A 489 -0.62 19.24 26.94
C MET A 489 -0.80 20.75 26.98
N ASN A 490 0.20 21.53 26.57
CA ASN A 490 0.09 22.98 26.46
C ASN A 490 -0.97 23.36 25.41
N SER A 491 -0.91 22.77 24.22
CA SER A 491 -1.91 23.00 23.18
C SER A 491 -3.30 22.55 23.62
N LEU A 492 -3.42 21.39 24.26
CA LEU A 492 -4.69 20.88 24.77
C LEU A 492 -5.32 21.84 25.80
N CYS A 493 -4.53 22.32 26.77
CA CYS A 493 -5.02 23.28 27.77
C CYS A 493 -5.32 24.65 27.13
N GLY A 494 -4.38 25.21 26.37
CA GLY A 494 -4.50 26.58 25.85
C GLY A 494 -5.45 26.71 24.67
N GLN A 495 -5.20 25.95 23.61
CA GLN A 495 -5.93 26.11 22.35
C GLN A 495 -7.27 25.39 22.35
N LYS A 496 -7.34 24.19 22.95
CA LYS A 496 -8.53 23.35 22.90
C LYS A 496 -9.49 23.59 24.08
N ALA A 497 -8.95 23.72 25.29
CA ALA A 497 -9.75 23.90 26.50
C ALA A 497 -9.93 25.37 26.92
N GLY A 498 -9.21 26.32 26.32
CA GLY A 498 -9.30 27.74 26.68
C GLY A 498 -8.75 28.06 28.09
N MET A 499 -7.84 27.22 28.60
CA MET A 499 -7.19 27.38 29.90
C MET A 499 -5.81 28.01 29.74
N ALA A 500 -5.11 28.28 30.85
CA ALA A 500 -3.70 28.61 30.78
C ALA A 500 -2.89 27.42 30.19
N TYR A 501 -1.93 27.69 29.32
CA TYR A 501 -1.15 26.64 28.63
C TYR A 501 -0.49 25.66 29.61
N ASP A 502 -0.07 26.16 30.77
CA ASP A 502 0.57 25.37 31.83
C ASP A 502 -0.38 24.92 32.96
N ALA A 503 -1.69 25.00 32.74
CA ALA A 503 -2.70 24.61 33.73
C ALA A 503 -2.50 23.18 34.25
N TRP A 504 -2.10 22.27 33.36
CA TRP A 504 -1.82 20.87 33.69
C TRP A 504 -0.60 20.69 34.61
N LYS A 505 0.46 21.50 34.44
CA LYS A 505 1.65 21.49 35.32
C LYS A 505 1.35 22.04 36.73
N LYS A 506 0.41 22.96 36.79
CA LYS A 506 0.03 23.65 38.04
C LYS A 506 -1.09 22.97 38.81
N GLY A 507 -1.53 21.78 38.36
CA GLY A 507 -2.64 21.05 38.99
C GLY A 507 -3.98 21.81 38.93
N LYS A 508 -4.16 22.70 37.93
CA LYS A 508 -5.38 23.51 37.76
C LYS A 508 -6.40 22.87 36.84
N CYS A 509 -6.22 21.63 36.45
CA CYS A 509 -7.21 20.83 35.72
C CYS A 509 -7.04 19.35 36.07
N ASP A 510 -8.15 18.64 36.03
CA ASP A 510 -8.16 17.17 36.04
C ASP A 510 -7.71 16.65 34.69
N ILE A 511 -6.89 15.59 34.69
CA ILE A 511 -6.40 14.93 33.49
C ILE A 511 -6.96 13.51 33.44
N TYR A 512 -7.57 13.16 32.31
CA TYR A 512 -8.08 11.81 32.03
C TYR A 512 -7.42 11.28 30.77
N ILE A 513 -7.08 10.00 30.78
CA ILE A 513 -6.59 9.26 29.60
C ILE A 513 -7.62 8.23 29.15
N PHE A 514 -7.58 7.88 27.87
CA PHE A 514 -8.36 6.81 27.26
C PHE A 514 -7.62 6.25 26.03
N SER A 515 -7.91 5.01 25.69
CA SER A 515 -7.46 4.39 24.44
C SER A 515 -8.60 4.30 23.43
N ALA A 516 -8.28 4.17 22.15
CA ALA A 516 -9.26 3.98 21.07
C ALA A 516 -8.96 2.66 20.33
N LYS A 517 -10.01 1.87 20.08
CA LYS A 517 -9.94 0.67 19.24
C LYS A 517 -10.82 0.83 18.02
N VAL A 518 -10.19 0.86 16.86
CA VAL A 518 -10.86 1.05 15.57
C VAL A 518 -11.14 -0.31 14.92
N PHE A 519 -12.35 -0.50 14.41
CA PHE A 519 -12.76 -1.67 13.63
C PHE A 519 -13.82 -1.27 12.60
N ALA A 520 -13.84 -1.96 11.47
CA ALA A 520 -14.67 -1.62 10.32
C ALA A 520 -15.35 -2.86 9.73
N GLU A 521 -16.39 -2.65 8.95
CA GLU A 521 -17.01 -3.70 8.16
C GLU A 521 -15.98 -4.36 7.25
N LYS A 522 -16.23 -5.61 6.86
CA LYS A 522 -15.46 -6.24 5.80
C LYS A 522 -15.86 -5.58 4.49
N GLU A 523 -14.89 -5.13 3.73
CA GLU A 523 -15.15 -4.67 2.36
C GLU A 523 -15.83 -5.78 1.57
N LYS A 524 -16.94 -5.44 0.89
CA LYS A 524 -17.70 -6.37 0.05
C LYS A 524 -16.90 -6.79 -1.19
#